data_06255916007d325a8e5b8940a56a75e0
#
_entry.id   06255916007d325a8e5b8940a56a75e0
#
_cell.length_a   1.000
_cell.length_b   1.000
_cell.length_c   1.000
_cell.angle_alpha   90.00
_cell.angle_beta   90.00
_cell.angle_gamma   90.00
#
_symmetry.space_group_name_H-M   'P 1'
#
loop_
_entity.id
_entity.type
_entity.pdbx_description
1 polymer ?
#
loop_
_entity_poly.entity_id
_entity_poly.type
_entity_poly.pdbx_seq_one_letter_code
_entity_poly.pdbx_strand_id
1 'polypeptide(L)'
;RLVNEFRDYARLPAAELKSIDLNALVAEVLQMYASENARVPVRMELDPNCPRVLGDAQQLRQVMHNLLQNAQDSTESAGPGVEGSGVLIKTHCTDSARRVRLTVLDGGTGFPEHILKRAFEPYVTTKAKGTGLGLAVVKKIADEHGSRVDIANRVADGKVVGAQVSLSFAIENVVPV
;
A
#
# COMPACT_ATOMS: atom_id res chain seq x y z
N ARG A 1 6.14 -17.01 11.35
CA ARG A 1 5.67 -16.05 10.33
C ARG A 1 4.48 -16.58 9.53
N LEU A 2 4.62 -17.73 8.89
CA LEU A 2 3.56 -18.30 8.06
C LEU A 2 2.24 -18.49 8.84
N VAL A 3 2.34 -19.00 10.07
CA VAL A 3 1.16 -19.24 10.94
C VAL A 3 0.49 -17.93 11.30
N ASN A 4 1.25 -16.87 11.61
CA ASN A 4 0.70 -15.58 11.97
C ASN A 4 0.04 -14.88 10.77
N GLU A 5 0.66 -14.92 9.60
CA GLU A 5 0.10 -14.32 8.38
C GLU A 5 -1.20 -15.02 7.97
N PHE A 6 -1.24 -16.34 8.04
CA PHE A 6 -2.45 -17.11 7.77
C PHE A 6 -3.56 -16.77 8.78
N ARG A 7 -3.21 -16.68 10.05
CA ARG A 7 -4.16 -16.31 11.12
C ARG A 7 -4.71 -14.91 10.88
N ASP A 8 -3.86 -13.95 10.54
CA ASP A 8 -4.27 -12.57 10.26
C ASP A 8 -5.24 -12.53 9.08
N TYR A 9 -4.97 -13.29 8.02
CA TYR A 9 -5.86 -13.38 6.88
C TYR A 9 -7.19 -14.05 7.22
N ALA A 10 -7.16 -15.19 7.92
CA ALA A 10 -8.34 -15.99 8.22
C ALA A 10 -9.25 -15.37 9.28
N ARG A 11 -8.68 -14.58 10.19
CA ARG A 11 -9.39 -14.00 11.34
C ARG A 11 -9.49 -12.48 11.29
N LEU A 12 -9.33 -11.89 10.11
CA LEU A 12 -9.44 -10.44 9.99
C LEU A 12 -10.83 -9.99 10.46
N PRO A 13 -10.93 -9.18 11.54
CA PRO A 13 -12.22 -8.69 12.00
C PRO A 13 -12.83 -7.71 11.01
N ALA A 14 -14.13 -7.49 11.11
CA ALA A 14 -14.80 -6.46 10.34
C ALA A 14 -14.22 -5.07 10.67
N ALA A 15 -14.12 -4.21 9.67
CA ALA A 15 -13.59 -2.87 9.86
C ALA A 15 -14.54 -2.00 10.70
N GLU A 16 -13.99 -1.31 11.69
CA GLU A 16 -14.69 -0.26 12.41
C GLU A 16 -14.35 1.09 11.79
N LEU A 17 -15.18 1.55 10.87
CA LEU A 17 -14.93 2.78 10.14
C LEU A 17 -15.18 3.99 11.03
N LYS A 18 -14.15 4.82 11.18
CA LYS A 18 -14.19 6.07 11.94
C LYS A 18 -13.56 7.18 11.10
N SER A 19 -13.83 8.42 11.48
CA SER A 19 -13.14 9.56 10.88
C SER A 19 -11.67 9.54 11.29
N ILE A 20 -10.77 9.50 10.30
CA ILE A 20 -9.32 9.49 10.54
C ILE A 20 -8.62 10.50 9.65
N ASP A 21 -7.46 10.95 10.11
CA ASP A 21 -6.51 11.74 9.31
C ASP A 21 -5.52 10.76 8.67
N LEU A 22 -5.71 10.49 7.37
CA LEU A 22 -4.86 9.53 6.65
C LEU A 22 -3.40 9.99 6.59
N ASN A 23 -3.16 11.28 6.35
CA ASN A 23 -1.79 11.81 6.31
C ASN A 23 -1.06 11.61 7.64
N ALA A 24 -1.74 11.86 8.76
CA ALA A 24 -1.16 11.64 10.08
C ALA A 24 -0.83 10.15 10.30
N LEU A 25 -1.69 9.25 9.84
CA LEU A 25 -1.46 7.81 9.94
C LEU A 25 -0.26 7.37 9.11
N VAL A 26 -0.12 7.89 7.88
CA VAL A 26 1.05 7.62 7.03
C VAL A 26 2.34 8.09 7.73
N ALA A 27 2.34 9.30 8.26
CA ALA A 27 3.52 9.85 8.96
C ALA A 27 3.90 9.00 10.19
N GLU A 28 2.90 8.54 10.94
CA GLU A 28 3.11 7.65 12.09
C GLU A 28 3.76 6.32 11.66
N VAL A 29 3.23 5.68 10.63
CA VAL A 29 3.77 4.42 10.13
C VAL A 29 5.20 4.59 9.61
N LEU A 30 5.48 5.69 8.91
CA LEU A 30 6.81 5.93 8.36
C LEU A 30 7.90 6.12 9.41
N GLN A 31 7.56 6.49 10.64
CA GLN A 31 8.54 6.55 11.72
C GLN A 31 9.24 5.21 11.94
N MET A 32 8.56 4.10 11.66
CA MET A 32 9.14 2.75 11.77
C MET A 32 10.11 2.43 10.62
N TYR A 33 10.08 3.21 9.55
CA TYR A 33 10.92 3.03 8.36
C TYR A 33 12.01 4.10 8.23
N ALA A 34 12.13 4.99 9.21
CA ALA A 34 13.05 6.13 9.18
C ALA A 34 14.46 5.80 9.70
N SER A 35 14.87 4.53 9.71
CA SER A 35 16.18 4.12 10.14
C SER A 35 17.24 4.55 9.11
N GLU A 36 18.34 5.15 9.59
CA GLU A 36 19.48 5.48 8.74
C GLU A 36 20.11 4.24 8.08
N ASN A 37 19.86 3.07 8.64
CA ASN A 37 20.34 1.79 8.13
C ASN A 37 19.28 1.06 7.32
N ALA A 38 18.22 1.74 6.92
CA ALA A 38 17.19 1.12 6.09
C ALA A 38 17.81 0.64 4.77
N ARG A 39 17.59 -0.64 4.44
CA ARG A 39 18.09 -1.25 3.21
C ARG A 39 17.57 -0.54 1.97
N VAL A 40 16.33 -0.04 2.05
CA VAL A 40 15.69 0.72 0.99
C VAL A 40 15.03 1.93 1.62
N PRO A 41 15.40 3.16 1.22
CA PRO A 41 14.78 4.35 1.79
C PRO A 41 13.31 4.45 1.40
N VAL A 42 12.49 4.93 2.34
CA VAL A 42 11.06 5.18 2.11
C VAL A 42 10.82 6.69 2.27
N ARG A 43 10.27 7.29 1.23
CA ARG A 43 9.90 8.72 1.22
C ARG A 43 8.39 8.86 1.22
N MET A 44 7.89 10.00 1.66
CA MET A 44 6.46 10.31 1.60
C MET A 44 6.22 11.66 0.92
N GLU A 45 5.14 11.72 0.15
CA GLU A 45 4.60 12.93 -0.45
C GLU A 45 3.12 13.01 -0.11
N LEU A 46 2.78 13.83 0.87
CA LEU A 46 1.43 13.93 1.39
C LEU A 46 0.76 15.20 0.85
N ASP A 47 -0.42 15.03 0.28
CA ASP A 47 -1.25 16.15 -0.19
C ASP A 47 -1.82 16.89 1.03
N PRO A 48 -1.44 18.16 1.27
CA PRO A 48 -1.89 18.89 2.46
C PRO A 48 -3.39 19.18 2.45
N ASN A 49 -4.05 19.02 1.30
CA ASN A 49 -5.48 19.32 1.15
C ASN A 49 -6.37 18.08 1.38
N CYS A 50 -5.79 16.96 1.81
CA CYS A 50 -6.58 15.75 2.06
C CYS A 50 -7.53 15.95 3.25
N PRO A 51 -8.85 15.86 3.06
CA PRO A 51 -9.79 15.86 4.18
C PRO A 51 -9.71 14.54 4.95
N ARG A 52 -10.41 14.49 6.08
CA ARG A 52 -10.53 13.25 6.84
C ARG A 52 -11.30 12.22 6.03
N VAL A 53 -10.94 10.96 6.22
CA VAL A 53 -11.57 9.83 5.52
C VAL A 53 -12.21 8.87 6.52
N LEU A 54 -13.10 8.01 6.04
CA LEU A 54 -13.64 6.93 6.84
C LEU A 54 -12.70 5.73 6.73
N GLY A 55 -12.21 5.26 7.86
CA GLY A 55 -11.30 4.11 7.88
C GLY A 55 -11.11 3.54 9.27
N ASP A 56 -10.57 2.33 9.29
CA ASP A 56 -10.13 1.64 10.50
C ASP A 56 -8.61 1.80 10.60
N ALA A 57 -8.16 2.63 11.54
CA ALA A 57 -6.75 2.98 11.65
C ALA A 57 -5.85 1.76 11.83
N GLN A 58 -6.27 0.77 12.63
CA GLN A 58 -5.47 -0.42 12.86
C GLN A 58 -5.33 -1.27 11.58
N GLN A 59 -6.42 -1.46 10.85
CA GLN A 59 -6.39 -2.20 9.58
C GLN A 59 -5.60 -1.45 8.51
N LEU A 60 -5.70 -0.13 8.46
CA LEU A 60 -4.94 0.67 7.49
C LEU A 60 -3.45 0.69 7.80
N ARG A 61 -3.05 0.64 9.08
CA ARG A 61 -1.63 0.42 9.44
C ARG A 61 -1.13 -0.90 8.87
N GLN A 62 -1.91 -1.95 8.97
CA GLN A 62 -1.55 -3.25 8.41
C GLN A 62 -1.40 -3.20 6.90
N VAL A 63 -2.32 -2.53 6.20
CA VAL A 63 -2.21 -2.30 4.75
C VAL A 63 -0.89 -1.61 4.41
N MET A 64 -0.58 -0.51 5.11
CA MET A 64 0.64 0.26 4.85
C MET A 64 1.88 -0.59 5.07
N HIS A 65 1.94 -1.35 6.17
CA HIS A 65 3.07 -2.25 6.43
C HIS A 65 3.23 -3.30 5.34
N ASN A 66 2.13 -3.93 4.94
CA ASN A 66 2.18 -4.96 3.90
C ASN A 66 2.68 -4.38 2.56
N LEU A 67 2.16 -3.20 2.19
CA LEU A 67 2.57 -2.55 0.95
C LEU A 67 4.01 -2.06 0.99
N LEU A 68 4.43 -1.47 2.11
CA LEU A 68 5.80 -0.95 2.25
C LEU A 68 6.83 -2.07 2.29
N GLN A 69 6.54 -3.17 3.00
CA GLN A 69 7.43 -4.32 3.01
C GLN A 69 7.56 -4.96 1.63
N ASN A 70 6.45 -5.14 0.93
CA ASN A 70 6.48 -5.67 -0.44
C ASN A 70 7.29 -4.76 -1.37
N ALA A 71 7.10 -3.45 -1.24
CA ALA A 71 7.80 -2.47 -2.06
C ALA A 71 9.32 -2.47 -1.77
N GLN A 72 9.73 -2.56 -0.50
CA GLN A 72 11.14 -2.65 -0.13
C GLN A 72 11.77 -3.94 -0.63
N ASP A 73 11.09 -5.08 -0.47
CA ASP A 73 11.59 -6.37 -0.94
C ASP A 73 11.78 -6.37 -2.46
N SER A 74 10.81 -5.83 -3.18
CA SER A 74 10.86 -5.75 -4.64
C SER A 74 11.99 -4.83 -5.12
N THR A 75 12.16 -3.68 -4.48
CA THR A 75 13.22 -2.72 -4.82
C THR A 75 14.60 -3.31 -4.52
N GLU A 76 14.76 -3.97 -3.39
CA GLU A 76 16.01 -4.62 -3.00
C GLU A 76 16.37 -5.75 -3.97
N SER A 77 15.41 -6.56 -4.37
CA SER A 77 15.61 -7.68 -5.29
C SER A 77 16.03 -7.23 -6.69
N ALA A 78 15.69 -6.03 -7.09
CA ALA A 78 16.12 -5.46 -8.37
C ALA A 78 17.60 -5.09 -8.40
N GLY A 79 18.27 -5.13 -7.25
CA GLY A 79 19.69 -4.77 -7.12
C GLY A 79 19.92 -3.27 -6.92
N PRO A 80 21.19 -2.84 -6.86
CA PRO A 80 21.50 -1.42 -6.70
C PRO A 80 20.95 -0.64 -7.87
N GLY A 81 19.95 0.15 -7.58
CA GLY A 81 19.23 0.89 -8.59
C GLY A 81 19.89 2.20 -8.96
N VAL A 82 19.28 2.88 -9.91
CA VAL A 82 19.62 4.25 -10.28
C VAL A 82 19.46 5.14 -9.06
N GLU A 83 20.32 6.11 -8.91
CA GLU A 83 20.24 7.13 -7.87
C GLU A 83 18.81 7.71 -7.80
N GLY A 84 18.22 7.66 -6.60
CA GLY A 84 16.83 8.07 -6.39
C GLY A 84 15.81 6.92 -6.42
N SER A 85 16.25 5.68 -6.67
CA SER A 85 15.37 4.53 -6.56
C SER A 85 15.11 4.22 -5.09
N GLY A 86 13.85 4.09 -4.73
CA GLY A 86 13.42 3.79 -3.37
C GLY A 86 11.93 3.54 -3.39
N VAL A 87 11.34 3.54 -2.22
CA VAL A 87 9.90 3.40 -2.06
C VAL A 87 9.31 4.78 -1.79
N LEU A 88 8.22 5.10 -2.44
CA LEU A 88 7.48 6.33 -2.23
C LEU A 88 6.04 5.99 -1.84
N ILE A 89 5.58 6.55 -0.71
CA ILE A 89 4.17 6.52 -0.34
C ILE A 89 3.61 7.93 -0.47
N LYS A 90 2.48 8.06 -1.14
CA LYS A 90 1.87 9.36 -1.34
C LYS A 90 0.36 9.33 -1.19
N THR A 91 -0.20 10.49 -0.84
CA THR A 91 -1.63 10.71 -0.79
C THR A 91 -2.01 11.82 -1.77
N HIS A 92 -3.20 11.70 -2.33
CA HIS A 92 -3.73 12.70 -3.24
C HIS A 92 -5.25 12.76 -3.10
N CYS A 93 -5.77 13.96 -2.95
CA CYS A 93 -7.22 14.20 -2.94
C CYS A 93 -7.67 14.59 -4.34
N THR A 94 -8.64 13.83 -4.87
CA THR A 94 -9.28 14.17 -6.15
C THR A 94 -10.61 14.85 -5.85
N ASP A 95 -10.70 16.14 -6.13
CA ASP A 95 -11.91 16.94 -5.85
C ASP A 95 -13.14 16.40 -6.57
N SER A 96 -12.99 16.00 -7.81
CA SER A 96 -14.09 15.50 -8.63
C SER A 96 -14.64 14.16 -8.13
N ALA A 97 -13.79 13.29 -7.60
CA ALA A 97 -14.19 11.96 -7.12
C ALA A 97 -14.55 11.95 -5.64
N ARG A 98 -14.22 13.01 -4.89
CA ARG A 98 -14.39 13.12 -3.45
C ARG A 98 -13.79 11.92 -2.70
N ARG A 99 -12.58 11.53 -3.12
CA ARG A 99 -11.84 10.41 -2.54
C ARG A 99 -10.40 10.81 -2.30
N VAL A 100 -9.80 10.19 -1.31
CA VAL A 100 -8.37 10.32 -1.06
C VAL A 100 -7.69 9.04 -1.52
N ARG A 101 -6.71 9.17 -2.39
CA ARG A 101 -5.95 8.04 -2.92
C ARG A 101 -4.63 7.91 -2.16
N LEU A 102 -4.36 6.68 -1.73
CA LEU A 102 -3.09 6.28 -1.14
C LEU A 102 -2.36 5.42 -2.17
N THR A 103 -1.12 5.78 -2.49
CA THR A 103 -0.32 5.04 -3.48
C THR A 103 1.05 4.73 -2.91
N VAL A 104 1.51 3.48 -3.11
CA VAL A 104 2.87 3.05 -2.80
C VAL A 104 3.55 2.68 -4.11
N LEU A 105 4.68 3.32 -4.40
CA LEU A 105 5.48 3.10 -5.59
C LEU A 105 6.82 2.51 -5.20
N ASP A 106 7.28 1.51 -5.97
CA ASP A 106 8.59 0.91 -5.74
C ASP A 106 9.48 1.02 -6.98
N GLY A 107 10.76 0.72 -6.81
CA GLY A 107 11.77 0.69 -7.88
C GLY A 107 12.18 -0.72 -8.26
N GLY A 108 11.32 -1.69 -8.08
CA GLY A 108 11.59 -3.10 -8.38
C GLY A 108 11.44 -3.45 -9.86
N THR A 109 11.37 -4.75 -10.12
CA THR A 109 11.22 -5.29 -11.48
C THR A 109 9.77 -5.29 -11.97
N GLY A 110 8.83 -4.87 -11.14
CA GLY A 110 7.41 -4.92 -11.43
C GLY A 110 6.81 -6.31 -11.24
N PHE A 111 5.55 -6.45 -11.59
CA PHE A 111 4.85 -7.73 -11.55
C PHE A 111 4.87 -8.37 -12.93
N PRO A 112 5.18 -9.69 -13.04
CA PRO A 112 4.91 -10.42 -14.27
C PRO A 112 3.42 -10.34 -14.63
N GLU A 113 3.11 -10.36 -15.91
CA GLU A 113 1.73 -10.19 -16.39
C GLU A 113 0.77 -11.22 -15.78
N HIS A 114 1.21 -12.47 -15.65
CA HIS A 114 0.39 -13.52 -15.05
C HIS A 114 0.12 -13.30 -13.56
N ILE A 115 1.02 -12.60 -12.87
CA ILE A 115 0.84 -12.24 -11.45
C ILE A 115 -0.09 -11.03 -11.30
N LEU A 116 -0.03 -10.06 -12.22
CA LEU A 116 -0.93 -8.89 -12.18
C LEU A 116 -2.40 -9.30 -12.09
N LYS A 117 -2.77 -10.37 -12.78
CA LYS A 117 -4.16 -10.86 -12.81
C LYS A 117 -4.56 -11.58 -11.53
N ARG A 118 -3.58 -12.09 -10.76
CA ARG A 118 -3.83 -12.97 -9.62
C ARG A 118 -3.19 -12.49 -8.32
N ALA A 119 -2.68 -11.26 -8.30
CA ALA A 119 -1.85 -10.76 -7.19
C ALA A 119 -2.59 -10.75 -5.85
N PHE A 120 -3.91 -10.65 -5.84
CA PHE A 120 -4.73 -10.62 -4.64
C PHE A 120 -5.23 -12.00 -4.19
N GLU A 121 -4.97 -13.04 -4.95
CA GLU A 121 -5.30 -14.40 -4.53
C GLU A 121 -4.32 -14.85 -3.44
N PRO A 122 -4.80 -15.58 -2.41
CA PRO A 122 -3.91 -16.14 -1.40
C PRO A 122 -2.85 -17.03 -2.01
N TYR A 123 -1.65 -16.99 -1.45
CA TYR A 123 -0.48 -17.83 -1.80
C TYR A 123 0.14 -17.54 -3.16
N VAL A 124 -0.27 -16.48 -3.86
CA VAL A 124 0.37 -16.06 -5.11
C VAL A 124 1.52 -15.11 -4.78
N THR A 125 2.75 -15.49 -5.11
CA THR A 125 3.94 -14.70 -4.85
C THR A 125 5.09 -15.12 -5.77
N THR A 126 5.96 -14.14 -6.12
CA THR A 126 7.25 -14.40 -6.78
C THR A 126 8.41 -14.46 -5.79
N LYS A 127 8.15 -14.17 -4.50
CA LYS A 127 9.18 -14.14 -3.45
C LYS A 127 9.50 -15.55 -2.98
N ALA A 128 10.79 -15.87 -2.90
CA ALA A 128 11.25 -17.16 -2.40
C ALA A 128 10.82 -17.46 -0.95
N LYS A 129 10.67 -16.42 -0.13
CA LYS A 129 10.26 -16.51 1.29
C LYS A 129 8.88 -15.92 1.56
N GLY A 130 8.17 -15.53 0.51
CA GLY A 130 6.85 -14.93 0.63
C GLY A 130 5.77 -15.99 0.76
N THR A 131 4.74 -15.70 1.56
CA THR A 131 3.58 -16.58 1.73
C THR A 131 2.50 -16.36 0.67
N GLY A 132 2.55 -15.21 -0.04
CA GLY A 132 1.51 -14.80 -0.98
C GLY A 132 0.24 -14.30 -0.31
N LEU A 133 0.28 -13.99 0.99
CA LEU A 133 -0.88 -13.51 1.73
C LEU A 133 -0.92 -11.98 1.90
N GLY A 134 0.21 -11.29 1.71
CA GLY A 134 0.30 -9.85 1.95
C GLY A 134 -0.71 -9.03 1.14
N LEU A 135 -0.77 -9.22 -0.18
CA LEU A 135 -1.73 -8.52 -1.03
C LEU A 135 -3.16 -9.04 -0.86
N ALA A 136 -3.35 -10.31 -0.50
CA ALA A 136 -4.67 -10.86 -0.19
C ALA A 136 -5.26 -10.18 1.05
N VAL A 137 -4.46 -9.92 2.08
CA VAL A 137 -4.88 -9.17 3.27
C VAL A 137 -5.25 -7.74 2.89
N VAL A 138 -4.44 -7.08 2.06
CA VAL A 138 -4.73 -5.73 1.56
C VAL A 138 -6.07 -5.70 0.84
N LYS A 139 -6.34 -6.65 -0.04
CA LYS A 139 -7.60 -6.74 -0.77
C LYS A 139 -8.79 -6.91 0.18
N LYS A 140 -8.66 -7.78 1.16
CA LYS A 140 -9.72 -8.03 2.14
C LYS A 140 -10.04 -6.79 2.96
N ILE A 141 -9.01 -6.07 3.42
CA ILE A 141 -9.18 -4.82 4.15
C ILE A 141 -9.81 -3.75 3.24
N ALA A 142 -9.36 -3.64 2.00
CA ALA A 142 -9.92 -2.69 1.04
C ALA A 142 -11.41 -2.96 0.81
N ASP A 143 -11.80 -4.21 0.66
CA ASP A 143 -13.22 -4.59 0.48
C ASP A 143 -14.06 -4.15 1.68
N GLU A 144 -13.55 -4.34 2.90
CA GLU A 144 -14.22 -3.89 4.13
C GLU A 144 -14.36 -2.37 4.20
N HIS A 145 -13.49 -1.63 3.51
CA HIS A 145 -13.53 -0.16 3.46
C HIS A 145 -14.30 0.37 2.24
N GLY A 146 -14.89 -0.51 1.42
CA GLY A 146 -15.49 -0.09 0.16
C GLY A 146 -14.49 0.55 -0.79
N SER A 147 -13.23 0.15 -0.69
CA SER A 147 -12.10 0.68 -1.44
C SER A 147 -11.75 -0.23 -2.61
N ARG A 148 -11.38 0.37 -3.73
CA ARG A 148 -10.81 -0.39 -4.84
C ARG A 148 -9.29 -0.40 -4.71
N VAL A 149 -8.68 -1.57 -4.95
CA VAL A 149 -7.22 -1.71 -5.03
C VAL A 149 -6.84 -1.81 -6.49
N ASP A 150 -5.91 -0.98 -6.92
CA ASP A 150 -5.34 -1.02 -8.26
C ASP A 150 -3.86 -1.32 -8.17
N ILE A 151 -3.38 -2.25 -8.99
CA ILE A 151 -1.97 -2.53 -9.15
C ILE A 151 -1.57 -2.32 -10.61
N ALA A 152 -0.38 -1.80 -10.82
CA ALA A 152 0.15 -1.57 -12.15
C ALA A 152 1.67 -1.59 -12.13
N ASN A 153 2.28 -1.89 -13.26
CA ASN A 153 3.70 -1.66 -13.46
C ASN A 153 3.93 -0.21 -13.85
N ARG A 154 5.03 0.35 -13.34
CA ARG A 154 5.50 1.68 -13.73
C ARG A 154 6.41 1.52 -14.94
N VAL A 155 6.15 2.29 -15.97
CA VAL A 155 6.91 2.22 -17.23
C VAL A 155 7.57 3.56 -17.52
N ALA A 156 8.85 3.54 -17.82
CA ALA A 156 9.61 4.71 -18.30
C ALA A 156 10.46 4.29 -19.49
N ASP A 157 10.40 5.06 -20.56
CA ASP A 157 11.14 4.80 -21.80
C ASP A 157 10.93 3.37 -22.34
N GLY A 158 9.70 2.87 -22.25
CA GLY A 158 9.33 1.54 -22.73
C GLY A 158 9.76 0.38 -21.83
N LYS A 159 10.34 0.66 -20.66
CA LYS A 159 10.81 -0.36 -19.71
C LYS A 159 10.07 -0.28 -18.40
N VAL A 160 9.83 -1.43 -17.79
CA VAL A 160 9.27 -1.49 -16.44
C VAL A 160 10.34 -1.04 -15.44
N VAL A 161 10.02 -0.01 -14.66
CA VAL A 161 10.93 0.59 -13.67
C VAL A 161 10.46 0.38 -12.24
N GLY A 162 9.39 -0.34 -12.03
CA GLY A 162 8.84 -0.64 -10.73
C GLY A 162 7.36 -0.97 -10.81
N ALA A 163 6.73 -1.00 -9.65
CA ALA A 163 5.29 -1.24 -9.53
C ALA A 163 4.64 -0.18 -8.66
N GLN A 164 3.33 -0.08 -8.76
CA GLN A 164 2.54 0.76 -7.86
C GLN A 164 1.28 0.02 -7.43
N VAL A 165 0.90 0.25 -6.18
CA VAL A 165 -0.35 -0.24 -5.60
C VAL A 165 -1.08 0.96 -5.02
N SER A 166 -2.35 1.13 -5.35
CA SER A 166 -3.13 2.26 -4.84
C SER A 166 -4.50 1.83 -4.33
N LEU A 167 -4.95 2.54 -3.31
CA LEU A 167 -6.29 2.41 -2.72
C LEU A 167 -6.91 3.80 -2.63
N SER A 168 -8.23 3.86 -2.74
CA SER A 168 -8.96 5.12 -2.56
C SER A 168 -9.99 4.99 -1.43
N PHE A 169 -10.10 6.03 -0.62
CA PHE A 169 -10.98 6.05 0.56
C PHE A 169 -12.02 7.15 0.42
N ALA A 170 -13.22 6.88 0.88
CA ALA A 170 -14.28 7.87 0.90
C ALA A 170 -13.95 8.99 1.89
N ILE A 171 -14.16 10.23 1.45
CA ILE A 171 -14.08 11.40 2.31
C ILE A 171 -15.21 11.30 3.35
N GLU A 172 -14.90 11.65 4.59
CA GLU A 172 -15.91 11.74 5.62
C GLU A 172 -16.98 12.75 5.20
N ASN A 173 -18.22 12.25 5.02
CA ASN A 173 -19.34 13.15 4.82
C ASN A 173 -19.81 13.66 6.17
N VAL A 174 -19.49 14.91 6.48
CA VAL A 174 -20.20 15.62 7.53
C VAL A 174 -21.59 15.90 6.97
N VAL A 175 -22.56 15.09 7.38
CA VAL A 175 -23.94 15.35 7.01
C VAL A 175 -24.31 16.68 7.69
N PRO A 176 -24.59 17.75 6.92
CA PRO A 176 -25.07 18.98 7.55
C PRO A 176 -26.39 18.69 8.24
N VAL A 177 -26.42 19.00 9.50
CA VAL A 177 -27.63 18.85 10.34
C VAL A 177 -28.62 19.92 9.94
#